data_cf8de220ee32876e4dd0b1daf5bd687d
#
_entry.id   cf8de220ee32876e4dd0b1daf5bd687d
#
_cell.length_a   1.000
_cell.length_b   1.000
_cell.length_c   1.000
_cell.angle_alpha   90.00
_cell.angle_beta   90.00
_cell.angle_gamma   90.00
#
_symmetry.space_group_name_H-M   'P 1'
#
loop_
_entity.id
_entity.type
_entity.pdbx_description
1 polymer ?
#
loop_
_entity_poly.entity_id
_entity_poly.type
_entity_poly.pdbx_seq_one_letter_code
_entity_poly.pdbx_strand_id
1 'polypeptide(L)' 'MNRNLPRVAYRPREAAEMTGLSLRFLYYAIQQKDLPTIRVGRCRLITEKALREWLERKTEATVETKG' A
#
# COMPACT_ATOMS: atom_id res chain seq x y z
N MET A 1 2.22 19.92 -13.34
CA MET A 1 2.07 19.14 -12.91
C MET A 1 1.14 18.21 -13.30
N ASN A 2 1.15 17.22 -13.18
CA ASN A 2 0.44 16.25 -13.59
C ASN A 2 -0.59 15.82 -12.72
N ARG A 3 -1.30 16.68 -12.13
CA ARG A 3 -2.21 16.28 -11.23
C ARG A 3 -3.27 15.44 -11.76
N ASN A 4 -3.46 15.39 -13.01
CA ASN A 4 -4.48 14.55 -13.55
C ASN A 4 -4.03 13.17 -13.89
N LEU A 5 -2.76 12.88 -13.75
CA LEU A 5 -2.26 11.57 -14.05
C LEU A 5 -2.32 10.71 -12.80
N PRO A 6 -2.71 9.47 -12.90
CA PRO A 6 -2.73 8.61 -11.73
C PRO A 6 -1.32 8.33 -11.29
N ARG A 7 -1.12 8.20 -10.00
CA ARG A 7 0.15 7.82 -9.51
C ARG A 7 0.34 6.37 -9.73
N VAL A 8 1.54 5.97 -10.06
CA VAL A 8 1.84 4.56 -10.20
C VAL A 8 2.53 4.01 -8.98
N ALA A 9 2.97 4.86 -8.09
CA ALA A 9 3.65 4.41 -6.87
C ALA A 9 3.46 5.45 -5.78
N TYR A 10 3.52 4.98 -4.54
CA TYR A 10 3.30 5.84 -3.38
C TYR A 10 4.33 5.55 -2.34
N ARG A 11 4.65 6.54 -1.53
CA ARG A 11 5.47 6.31 -0.37
C ARG A 11 4.60 5.68 0.71
N PRO A 12 5.20 4.99 1.67
CA PRO A 12 4.39 4.35 2.71
C PRO A 12 3.46 5.30 3.43
N ARG A 13 3.91 6.53 3.68
CA ARG A 13 3.05 7.48 4.36
C ARG A 13 1.84 7.83 3.51
N GLU A 14 2.05 7.99 2.20
CA GLU A 14 0.95 8.29 1.31
C GLU A 14 -0.03 7.12 1.24
N ALA A 15 0.51 5.92 1.19
CA ALA A 15 -0.34 4.74 1.14
C ALA A 15 -1.16 4.62 2.42
N ALA A 16 -0.56 4.97 3.55
CA ALA A 16 -1.28 4.93 4.80
C ALA A 16 -2.45 5.90 4.79
N GLU A 17 -2.21 7.09 4.26
CA GLU A 17 -3.28 8.08 4.20
C GLU A 17 -4.38 7.64 3.25
N MET A 18 -4.01 7.07 2.13
CA MET A 18 -5.00 6.65 1.16
C MET A 18 -5.85 5.50 1.64
N THR A 19 -5.25 4.59 2.38
CA THR A 19 -5.98 3.42 2.82
C THR A 19 -6.65 3.59 4.17
N GLY A 20 -6.28 4.64 4.90
CA GLY A 20 -6.80 4.82 6.24
C GLY A 20 -6.13 3.94 7.28
N LEU A 21 -5.06 3.27 6.90
CA LEU A 21 -4.36 2.40 7.83
C LEU A 21 -3.21 3.14 8.47
N SER A 22 -2.73 2.65 9.59
CA SER A 22 -1.62 3.31 10.25
C SER A 22 -0.33 3.05 9.49
N LEU A 23 0.57 4.00 9.58
CA LEU A 23 1.86 3.85 8.94
C LEU A 23 2.62 2.67 9.54
N ARG A 24 2.48 2.47 10.83
CA ARG A 24 3.14 1.36 11.50
C ARG A 24 2.66 0.03 10.93
N PHE A 25 1.37 -0.09 10.68
CA PHE A 25 0.83 -1.31 10.13
C PHE A 25 1.38 -1.57 8.73
N LEU A 26 1.53 -0.51 7.93
CA LEU A 26 2.09 -0.66 6.61
C LEU A 26 3.55 -1.09 6.67
N TYR A 27 4.32 -0.50 7.56
CA TYR A 27 5.71 -0.90 7.70
C TYR A 27 5.82 -2.34 8.17
N TYR A 28 4.91 -2.76 9.02
CA TYR A 28 4.91 -4.13 9.47
C TYR A 28 4.64 -5.07 8.28
N ALA A 29 3.66 -4.73 7.45
CA ALA A 29 3.36 -5.55 6.28
C ALA A 29 4.54 -5.61 5.32
N ILE A 30 5.24 -4.49 5.16
CA ILE A 30 6.40 -4.46 4.31
C ILE A 30 7.50 -5.36 4.87
N GLN A 31 7.70 -5.30 6.17
CA GLN A 31 8.73 -6.08 6.80
C GLN A 31 8.45 -7.56 6.72
N GLN A 32 7.19 -7.95 6.78
CA GLN A 32 6.81 -9.34 6.66
C GLN A 32 6.78 -9.80 5.21
N LYS A 33 7.12 -8.91 4.27
CA LYS A 33 7.11 -9.21 2.86
C LYS A 33 5.71 -9.52 2.34
N ASP A 34 4.72 -9.07 3.07
CA ASP A 34 3.35 -9.25 2.68
C ASP A 34 2.98 -8.17 1.66
N LEU A 35 3.55 -7.00 1.78
CA LEU A 35 3.31 -5.89 0.87
C LEU A 35 4.60 -5.60 0.13
N PRO A 36 4.69 -5.94 -1.14
CA PRO A 36 5.94 -5.73 -1.87
C PRO A 36 6.22 -4.24 -2.10
N THR A 37 7.47 -3.90 -2.08
CA THR A 37 7.88 -2.53 -2.34
C THR A 37 9.04 -2.54 -3.31
N ILE A 38 9.28 -1.40 -3.92
CA ILE A 38 10.46 -1.24 -4.75
C ILE A 38 11.28 -0.11 -4.14
N ARG A 39 12.54 -0.09 -4.45
CA ARG A 39 13.41 0.93 -3.94
C ARG A 39 13.97 1.72 -5.10
N VAL A 40 13.76 3.00 -5.10
CA VAL A 40 14.28 3.87 -6.13
C VAL A 40 15.13 4.90 -5.44
N GLY A 41 16.44 4.81 -5.60
CA GLY A 41 17.34 5.67 -4.87
C GLY A 41 17.22 5.41 -3.39
N ARG A 42 16.85 6.43 -2.64
CA ARG A 42 16.67 6.26 -1.22
C ARG A 42 15.23 6.13 -0.84
N CYS A 43 14.35 6.11 -1.82
CA CYS A 43 12.93 6.06 -1.53
C CYS A 43 12.41 4.65 -1.64
N ARG A 44 11.56 4.27 -0.71
CA ARG A 44 10.86 3.01 -0.79
C ARG A 44 9.46 3.33 -1.29
N LEU A 45 9.04 2.66 -2.34
CA LEU A 45 7.76 2.95 -2.95
C LEU A 45 6.92 1.70 -3.05
N ILE A 46 5.62 1.89 -2.97
CA ILE A 46 4.66 0.81 -3.12
C ILE A 46 3.92 1.10 -4.41
N THR A 47 3.99 0.21 -5.37
CA THR A 47 3.28 0.46 -6.63
C THR A 47 1.79 0.36 -6.39
N GLU A 48 1.06 1.05 -7.23
CA GLU A 48 -0.39 1.00 -7.10
C GLU A 48 -0.89 -0.42 -7.26
N LYS A 49 -0.31 -1.16 -8.17
CA LYS A 49 -0.72 -2.53 -8.39
C LYS A 49 -0.48 -3.38 -7.13
N ALA A 50 0.68 -3.24 -6.53
CA ALA A 50 0.99 -4.00 -5.34
C ALA A 50 0.05 -3.64 -4.19
N LEU A 51 -0.21 -2.35 -4.02
CA LEU A 51 -1.07 -1.91 -2.95
C LEU A 51 -2.49 -2.43 -3.17
N ARG A 52 -2.97 -2.36 -4.39
CA ARG A 52 -4.32 -2.81 -4.70
C ARG A 52 -4.45 -4.32 -4.49
N GLU A 53 -3.47 -5.09 -4.92
CA GLU A 53 -3.52 -6.52 -4.76
C GLU A 53 -3.44 -6.91 -3.28
N TRP A 54 -2.63 -6.19 -2.53
CA TRP A 54 -2.51 -6.46 -1.11
C TRP A 54 -3.84 -6.21 -0.40
N LEU A 55 -4.49 -5.11 -0.76
CA LEU A 55 -5.77 -4.81 -0.16
C LEU A 55 -6.82 -5.84 -0.53
N GLU A 56 -6.79 -6.32 -1.75
CA GLU A 56 -7.75 -7.32 -2.19
C GLU A 56 -7.56 -8.61 -1.42
N ARG A 57 -6.30 -9.00 -1.19
CA ARG A 57 -6.05 -10.20 -0.41
C ARG A 57 -6.53 -10.05 1.01
N LYS A 58 -6.32 -8.88 1.59
CA LYS A 58 -6.77 -8.65 2.95
C LYS A 58 -8.29 -8.65 3.03
N THR A 59 -8.92 -8.09 2.03
CA THR A 59 -10.37 -8.08 2.01
C THR A 59 -10.93 -9.49 1.96
N GLU A 60 -10.35 -10.32 1.13
CA GLU A 60 -10.83 -11.69 1.03
C GLU A 60 -10.58 -12.45 2.30
N ALA A 61 -9.47 -12.20 2.93
CA ALA A 61 -9.12 -12.95 4.10
C ALA A 61 -9.98 -12.59 5.29
N THR A 62 -10.45 -11.34 5.37
CA THR A 62 -11.17 -10.94 6.56
C THR A 62 -12.57 -10.50 6.30
N VAL A 63 -13.10 -10.87 5.25
CA VAL A 63 -14.38 -10.39 4.92
C VAL A 63 -15.34 -10.75 5.91
N GLU A 64 -15.70 -10.48 6.38
CA GLU A 64 -16.42 -10.65 7.19
C GLU A 64 -17.33 -10.02 7.33
N THR A 65 -17.61 -9.94 7.18
CA THR A 65 -18.19 -9.28 7.22
C THR A 65 -18.78 -8.76 7.91
N LYS A 66 -19.00 -8.52 8.19
CA LYS A 66 -19.44 -8.00 8.77
C LYS A 66 -19.86 -7.35 8.73
N GLY A 67 -19.98 -7.40 8.45
CA GLY A 67 -20.23 -6.55 8.27
C GLY A 67 -20.61 -6.17 8.62
#